data_8b81605b9534b6518937f913c577372d
#
_entry.id   8b81605b9534b6518937f913c577372d
#
_cell.length_a   1.000
_cell.length_b   1.000
_cell.length_c   1.000
_cell.angle_alpha   90.00
_cell.angle_beta   90.00
_cell.angle_gamma   90.00
#
_symmetry.space_group_name_H-M   'P 1'
#
loop_
_entity.id
_entity.type
_entity.pdbx_description
1 polymer ?
#
loop_
_entity_poly.entity_id
_entity_poly.type
_entity_poly.pdbx_seq_one_letter_code
_entity_poly.pdbx_strand_id
1 'polypeptide(L)'
;MLTKIGFGLDPALLRAVIKTESDFRQHAVSHKGAVGLMQLTPATSARLRVNDAYDSIQNIRGGAKQLRHLLTLYQGDLPLALAAYNAGVHRVKGGKVPRIRETRSYVKKVLRYYEAFRSHPKPSSKHEKK
;
A
#
# COMPACT_ATOMS: atom_id res chain seq x y z
N MET A 1 11.01 11.55 -0.72
CA MET A 1 10.45 10.94 -1.92
C MET A 1 8.96 10.69 -1.80
N LEU A 2 8.53 9.99 -0.77
CA LEU A 2 7.10 9.65 -0.66
C LEU A 2 6.20 10.86 -0.55
N THR A 3 6.69 11.92 0.10
CA THR A 3 5.88 13.14 0.24
C THR A 3 5.58 13.79 -1.10
N LYS A 4 6.37 13.50 -2.13
CA LYS A 4 6.18 14.11 -3.44
C LYS A 4 5.32 13.28 -4.37
N ILE A 5 4.93 12.09 -3.96
CA ILE A 5 4.09 11.24 -4.78
C ILE A 5 2.69 11.83 -4.90
N GLY A 6 2.21 12.45 -3.83
CA GLY A 6 0.93 13.12 -3.89
C GLY A 6 -0.23 12.25 -3.47
N PHE A 7 -1.39 12.53 -4.07
CA PHE A 7 -2.65 11.83 -3.78
C PHE A 7 -3.15 12.06 -2.36
N GLY A 8 -2.57 13.01 -1.62
CA GLY A 8 -3.05 13.34 -0.29
C GLY A 8 -2.89 12.25 0.74
N LEU A 9 -1.95 11.34 0.53
CA LEU A 9 -1.75 10.23 1.45
C LEU A 9 -0.62 10.55 2.43
N ASP A 10 -0.80 10.09 3.66
CA ASP A 10 0.23 10.22 4.68
C ASP A 10 1.42 9.34 4.27
N PRO A 11 2.63 9.90 4.19
CA PRO A 11 3.81 9.09 3.86
C PRO A 11 4.01 7.89 4.78
N ALA A 12 3.61 8.01 6.05
CA ALA A 12 3.71 6.90 6.99
C ALA A 12 2.81 5.74 6.56
N LEU A 13 1.65 6.05 5.99
CA LEU A 13 0.76 5.01 5.50
C LEU A 13 1.36 4.30 4.30
N LEU A 14 1.93 5.06 3.36
CA LEU A 14 2.59 4.44 2.22
C LEU A 14 3.73 3.54 2.66
N ARG A 15 4.53 3.99 3.62
CA ARG A 15 5.61 3.18 4.14
C ARG A 15 5.10 1.91 4.81
N ALA A 16 3.97 1.99 5.50
CA ALA A 16 3.39 0.82 6.16
C ALA A 16 2.92 -0.21 5.13
N VAL A 17 2.32 0.25 4.04
CA VAL A 17 1.89 -0.64 2.97
C VAL A 17 3.11 -1.29 2.31
N ILE A 18 4.13 -0.50 1.99
CA ILE A 18 5.33 -1.02 1.37
C ILE A 18 6.01 -2.05 2.27
N LYS A 19 6.12 -1.73 3.56
CA LYS A 19 6.71 -2.66 4.52
C LYS A 19 5.97 -4.00 4.52
N THR A 20 4.65 -3.94 4.55
CA THR A 20 3.84 -5.15 4.60
C THR A 20 3.89 -5.92 3.28
N GLU A 21 3.86 -5.20 2.15
CA GLU A 21 3.79 -5.85 0.86
C GLU A 21 5.11 -6.46 0.41
N SER A 22 6.20 -5.75 0.58
CA SER A 22 7.48 -6.18 0.00
C SER A 22 8.66 -6.09 0.96
N ASP A 23 8.45 -5.52 2.14
CA ASP A 23 9.54 -5.22 3.06
C ASP A 23 10.61 -4.40 2.34
N PHE A 24 10.16 -3.45 1.52
CA PHE A 24 11.01 -2.53 0.75
C PHE A 24 11.88 -3.22 -0.29
N ARG A 25 11.47 -4.39 -0.77
CA ARG A 25 12.22 -5.06 -1.83
C ARG A 25 11.63 -4.70 -3.18
N GLN A 26 12.40 -3.93 -3.93
CA GLN A 26 11.97 -3.40 -5.22
C GLN A 26 11.59 -4.48 -6.23
N HIS A 27 12.25 -5.62 -6.17
CA HIS A 27 12.05 -6.68 -7.15
C HIS A 27 11.22 -7.84 -6.61
N ALA A 28 10.48 -7.63 -5.52
CA ALA A 28 9.64 -8.67 -4.94
C ALA A 28 8.55 -9.07 -5.94
N VAL A 29 8.32 -10.37 -6.07
CA VAL A 29 7.25 -10.91 -6.91
C VAL A 29 6.53 -11.97 -6.10
N SER A 30 5.21 -11.84 -5.95
CA SER A 30 4.43 -12.82 -5.23
C SER A 30 4.07 -13.99 -6.15
N HIS A 31 3.59 -15.08 -5.53
CA HIS A 31 3.17 -16.24 -6.32
C HIS A 31 1.96 -15.92 -7.21
N LYS A 32 1.28 -14.82 -6.95
CA LYS A 32 0.16 -14.36 -7.78
C LYS A 32 0.60 -13.35 -8.84
N GLY A 33 1.89 -13.10 -8.95
CA GLY A 33 2.41 -12.19 -9.95
C GLY A 33 2.36 -10.72 -9.57
N ALA A 34 2.10 -10.41 -8.30
CA ALA A 34 2.18 -9.02 -7.84
C ALA A 34 3.65 -8.62 -7.77
N VAL A 35 3.95 -7.40 -8.21
CA VAL A 35 5.32 -6.96 -8.43
C VAL A 35 5.65 -5.70 -7.66
N GLY A 36 6.83 -5.67 -7.07
CA GLY A 36 7.47 -4.45 -6.61
C GLY A 36 7.07 -4.02 -5.24
N LEU A 37 7.42 -2.78 -4.91
CA LEU A 37 7.31 -2.26 -3.56
C LEU A 37 5.89 -2.33 -3.00
N MET A 38 4.89 -1.98 -3.80
CA MET A 38 3.50 -2.00 -3.36
C MET A 38 2.72 -3.17 -3.94
N GLN A 39 3.41 -4.13 -4.54
CA GLN A 39 2.85 -5.40 -5.02
C GLN A 39 1.65 -5.19 -5.94
N LEU A 40 1.92 -4.57 -7.08
CA LEU A 40 0.88 -4.35 -8.09
C LEU A 40 0.73 -5.58 -8.95
N THR A 41 -0.51 -6.04 -9.10
CA THR A 41 -0.79 -7.15 -10.01
C THR A 41 -0.74 -6.66 -11.45
N PRO A 42 -0.56 -7.57 -12.43
CA PRO A 42 -0.57 -7.15 -13.83
C PRO A 42 -1.84 -6.40 -14.22
N ALA A 43 -2.99 -6.85 -13.75
CA ALA A 43 -4.25 -6.18 -14.08
C ALA A 43 -4.30 -4.76 -13.52
N THR A 44 -3.86 -4.59 -12.27
CA THR A 44 -3.83 -3.27 -11.65
C THR A 44 -2.82 -2.36 -12.35
N SER A 45 -1.65 -2.90 -12.70
CA SER A 45 -0.64 -2.11 -13.42
C SER A 45 -1.19 -1.63 -14.76
N ALA A 46 -1.88 -2.49 -15.49
CA ALA A 46 -2.46 -2.12 -16.77
C ALA A 46 -3.50 -1.01 -16.59
N ARG A 47 -4.37 -1.18 -15.61
CA ARG A 47 -5.44 -0.20 -15.37
C ARG A 47 -4.87 1.16 -14.96
N LEU A 48 -3.81 1.15 -14.19
CA LEU A 48 -3.18 2.37 -13.70
C LEU A 48 -2.12 2.91 -14.65
N ARG A 49 -1.90 2.23 -15.77
CA ARG A 49 -0.92 2.64 -16.78
C ARG A 49 0.50 2.67 -16.22
N VAL A 50 0.81 1.67 -15.42
CA VAL A 50 2.16 1.47 -14.91
C VAL A 50 2.89 0.62 -15.95
N ASN A 51 3.88 1.22 -16.62
CA ASN A 51 4.60 0.52 -17.68
C ASN A 51 5.63 -0.47 -17.13
N ASP A 52 6.29 -0.08 -16.05
CA ASP A 52 7.32 -0.92 -15.44
C ASP A 52 7.08 -0.95 -13.93
N ALA A 53 6.44 -2.03 -13.48
CA ALA A 53 6.10 -2.16 -12.07
C ALA A 53 7.34 -2.43 -11.19
N TYR A 54 8.47 -2.75 -11.78
CA TYR A 54 9.72 -2.87 -11.02
C TYR A 54 10.36 -1.51 -10.75
N ASP A 55 10.01 -0.50 -11.53
CA ASP A 55 10.52 0.83 -11.28
C ASP A 55 9.88 1.40 -10.02
N SER A 56 10.71 1.80 -9.06
CA SER A 56 10.22 2.22 -7.75
C SER A 56 9.26 3.38 -7.83
N ILE A 57 9.57 4.39 -8.63
CA ILE A 57 8.72 5.58 -8.75
C ILE A 57 7.37 5.22 -9.37
N GLN A 58 7.38 4.46 -10.45
CA GLN A 58 6.13 4.05 -11.10
C GLN A 58 5.30 3.17 -10.17
N ASN A 59 5.95 2.26 -9.47
CA ASN A 59 5.25 1.34 -8.58
C ASN A 59 4.58 2.10 -7.44
N ILE A 60 5.33 2.96 -6.76
CA ILE A 60 4.78 3.70 -5.62
C ILE A 60 3.68 4.65 -6.08
N ARG A 61 3.89 5.33 -7.21
CA ARG A 61 2.86 6.23 -7.73
C ARG A 61 1.58 5.47 -8.06
N GLY A 62 1.72 4.32 -8.72
CA GLY A 62 0.56 3.49 -9.05
C GLY A 62 -0.14 2.97 -7.81
N GLY A 63 0.63 2.46 -6.85
CA GLY A 63 0.05 1.96 -5.60
C GLY A 63 -0.62 3.04 -4.79
N ALA A 64 -0.01 4.23 -4.74
CA ALA A 64 -0.61 5.36 -4.03
C ALA A 64 -1.92 5.79 -4.69
N LYS A 65 -1.96 5.81 -6.01
CA LYS A 65 -3.18 6.14 -6.73
C LYS A 65 -4.29 5.13 -6.43
N GLN A 66 -3.94 3.85 -6.42
CA GLN A 66 -4.89 2.80 -6.08
C GLN A 66 -5.42 2.97 -4.65
N LEU A 67 -4.53 3.19 -3.71
CA LEU A 67 -4.92 3.35 -2.32
C LEU A 67 -5.81 4.58 -2.13
N ARG A 68 -5.47 5.70 -2.80
CA ARG A 68 -6.30 6.88 -2.77
C ARG A 68 -7.69 6.60 -3.29
N HIS A 69 -7.77 5.89 -4.42
CA HIS A 69 -9.05 5.51 -4.99
C HIS A 69 -9.89 4.69 -4.01
N LEU A 70 -9.27 3.72 -3.35
CA LEU A 70 -10.00 2.88 -2.41
C LEU A 70 -10.44 3.66 -1.17
N LEU A 71 -9.60 4.55 -0.67
CA LEU A 71 -9.98 5.39 0.47
C LEU A 71 -11.19 6.25 0.12
N THR A 72 -11.20 6.80 -1.09
CA THR A 72 -12.34 7.59 -1.52
C THR A 72 -13.59 6.71 -1.65
N LEU A 73 -13.43 5.53 -2.23
CA LEU A 73 -14.55 4.60 -2.39
C LEU A 73 -15.17 4.23 -1.05
N TYR A 74 -14.38 4.04 -0.03
CA TYR A 74 -14.86 3.65 1.29
C TYR A 74 -14.96 4.83 2.25
N GLN A 75 -14.99 6.04 1.72
CA GLN A 75 -15.27 7.25 2.49
C GLN A 75 -14.31 7.44 3.66
N GLY A 76 -13.04 7.12 3.43
CA GLY A 76 -12.00 7.31 4.43
C GLY A 76 -11.84 6.17 5.42
N ASP A 77 -12.62 5.11 5.27
CA ASP A 77 -12.50 3.96 6.17
C ASP A 77 -11.24 3.18 5.80
N LEU A 78 -10.19 3.40 6.56
CA LEU A 78 -8.89 2.82 6.24
C LEU A 78 -8.88 1.29 6.28
N PRO A 79 -9.43 0.65 7.32
CA PRO A 79 -9.46 -0.82 7.31
C PRO A 79 -10.14 -1.41 6.09
N LEU A 80 -11.23 -0.81 5.62
CA LEU A 80 -11.92 -1.30 4.43
C LEU A 80 -11.08 -1.09 3.18
N ALA A 81 -10.45 0.08 3.06
CA ALA A 81 -9.60 0.37 1.91
C ALA A 81 -8.43 -0.61 1.86
N LEU A 82 -7.82 -0.89 3.00
CA LEU A 82 -6.72 -1.84 3.06
C LEU A 82 -7.16 -3.26 2.73
N ALA A 83 -8.34 -3.64 3.22
CA ALA A 83 -8.88 -4.96 2.90
C ALA A 83 -9.10 -5.09 1.39
N ALA A 84 -9.63 -4.05 0.76
CA ALA A 84 -9.86 -4.07 -0.68
C ALA A 84 -8.54 -4.03 -1.44
N TYR A 85 -7.54 -3.33 -0.93
CA TYR A 85 -6.22 -3.32 -1.55
C TYR A 85 -5.64 -4.74 -1.62
N ASN A 86 -5.82 -5.51 -0.56
CA ASN A 86 -5.29 -6.86 -0.46
C ASN A 86 -6.16 -7.88 -1.19
N ALA A 87 -7.48 -7.83 -1.01
CA ALA A 87 -8.37 -8.89 -1.46
C ALA A 87 -9.21 -8.54 -2.69
N GLY A 88 -9.27 -7.25 -3.06
CA GLY A 88 -10.12 -6.78 -4.13
C GLY A 88 -11.45 -6.27 -3.61
N VAL A 89 -12.01 -5.28 -4.31
CA VAL A 89 -13.24 -4.62 -3.85
C VAL A 89 -14.42 -5.60 -3.80
N HIS A 90 -14.42 -6.59 -4.69
CA HIS A 90 -15.55 -7.51 -4.76
C HIS A 90 -15.64 -8.39 -3.52
N ARG A 91 -14.61 -8.47 -2.71
CA ARG A 91 -14.64 -9.26 -1.49
C ARG A 91 -14.96 -8.45 -0.24
N VAL A 92 -15.03 -7.12 -0.38
CA VAL A 92 -15.35 -6.25 0.75
C VAL A 92 -16.83 -5.91 0.65
N LYS A 93 -17.64 -6.62 1.43
CA LYS A 93 -19.09 -6.49 1.36
C LYS A 93 -19.66 -6.13 2.72
N GLY A 94 -20.79 -5.45 2.71
CA GLY A 94 -21.52 -5.14 3.92
C GLY A 94 -20.76 -4.20 4.86
N GLY A 95 -19.82 -3.41 4.32
CA GLY A 95 -19.08 -2.46 5.14
C GLY A 95 -18.19 -3.12 6.17
N LYS A 96 -17.70 -4.33 5.90
CA LYS A 96 -16.87 -5.08 6.84
C LYS A 96 -15.64 -5.63 6.16
N VAL A 97 -14.56 -5.73 6.94
CA VAL A 97 -13.38 -6.47 6.49
C VAL A 97 -13.79 -7.94 6.35
N PRO A 98 -13.50 -8.55 5.19
CA PRO A 98 -13.94 -9.93 4.98
C PRO A 98 -13.25 -10.91 5.93
N ARG A 99 -13.89 -12.03 6.16
CA ARG A 99 -13.34 -13.08 7.04
C ARG A 99 -12.38 -13.96 6.27
N ILE A 100 -11.36 -13.34 5.73
CA ILE A 100 -10.28 -14.01 5.03
C ILE A 100 -9.05 -13.82 5.89
N ARG A 101 -8.44 -14.93 6.31
CA ARG A 101 -7.32 -14.86 7.25
C ARG A 101 -6.19 -13.96 6.73
N GLU A 102 -5.81 -14.14 5.49
CA GLU A 102 -4.73 -13.34 4.90
C GLU A 102 -5.08 -11.86 4.96
N THR A 103 -6.30 -11.50 4.58
CA THR A 103 -6.71 -10.10 4.51
C THR A 103 -6.79 -9.49 5.90
N ARG A 104 -7.32 -10.21 6.85
CA ARG A 104 -7.40 -9.70 8.22
C ARG A 104 -6.01 -9.49 8.81
N SER A 105 -5.11 -10.41 8.56
CA SER A 105 -3.73 -10.28 9.01
C SER A 105 -3.06 -9.10 8.33
N TYR A 106 -3.31 -8.93 7.03
CA TYR A 106 -2.76 -7.82 6.26
C TYR A 106 -3.19 -6.48 6.87
N VAL A 107 -4.49 -6.32 7.09
CA VAL A 107 -5.02 -5.07 7.63
C VAL A 107 -4.37 -4.76 8.99
N LYS A 108 -4.28 -5.77 9.86
CA LYS A 108 -3.67 -5.57 11.16
C LYS A 108 -2.20 -5.15 11.06
N LYS A 109 -1.46 -5.79 10.16
CA LYS A 109 -0.05 -5.47 10.00
C LYS A 109 0.15 -4.05 9.51
N VAL A 110 -0.60 -3.66 8.48
CA VAL A 110 -0.45 -2.32 7.95
C VAL A 110 -0.78 -1.28 9.02
N LEU A 111 -1.88 -1.49 9.75
CA LEU A 111 -2.27 -0.53 10.78
C LEU A 111 -1.22 -0.43 11.88
N ARG A 112 -0.63 -1.55 12.26
CA ARG A 112 0.41 -1.54 13.28
C ARG A 112 1.65 -0.79 12.80
N TYR A 113 2.09 -1.05 11.57
CA TYR A 113 3.23 -0.32 11.03
C TYR A 113 2.90 1.16 10.85
N TYR A 114 1.70 1.45 10.41
CA TYR A 114 1.28 2.84 10.23
C TYR A 114 1.38 3.59 11.54
N GLU A 115 0.87 3.01 12.60
CA GLU A 115 0.93 3.64 13.92
C GLU A 115 2.37 3.84 14.37
N ALA A 116 3.22 2.84 14.16
CA ALA A 116 4.62 2.95 14.53
C ALA A 116 5.33 4.03 13.72
N PHE A 117 5.07 4.10 12.42
CA PHE A 117 5.74 5.08 11.58
C PHE A 117 5.25 6.49 11.85
N ARG A 118 4.00 6.66 12.21
CA ARG A 118 3.47 7.97 12.59
C ARG A 118 4.12 8.46 13.88
N SER A 119 4.27 7.55 14.83
CA SER A 119 4.83 7.90 16.13
C SER A 119 6.31 8.19 16.07
N HIS A 120 6.99 7.60 15.10
CA HIS A 120 8.43 7.76 14.93
C HIS A 120 8.73 8.18 13.51
N PRO A 121 8.31 9.37 13.12
CA PRO A 121 8.49 9.81 11.74
C PRO A 121 9.93 10.07 11.45
N LYS A 122 10.35 9.71 10.25
CA LYS A 122 11.63 10.14 9.74
C LYS A 122 12.83 9.85 10.60
N PRO A 123 13.02 8.63 11.03
CA PRO A 123 14.30 8.35 11.65
C PRO A 123 15.44 8.63 10.70
N SER A 124 15.18 8.48 9.40
CA SER A 124 16.20 8.72 8.40
C SER A 124 16.73 10.14 8.42
N SER A 125 15.92 11.11 8.81
CA SER A 125 16.41 12.48 8.84
C SER A 125 17.53 12.62 9.83
N LYS A 126 17.59 11.76 10.83
CA LYS A 126 18.69 11.76 11.76
C LYS A 126 19.86 10.97 11.25
N HIS A 127 19.58 9.90 10.54
CA HIS A 127 20.64 9.09 9.97
C HIS A 127 21.44 9.87 8.98
N GLU A 128 20.76 10.64 8.19
CA GLU A 128 21.44 11.36 7.13
C GLU A 128 22.46 12.31 7.63
N LYS A 129 22.33 12.73 8.86
CA LYS A 129 23.25 13.68 9.41
C LYS A 129 24.46 13.04 10.01
N LYS A 130 24.46 11.78 10.06
CA LYS A 130 25.60 11.10 10.64
C LYS A 130 26.56 10.61 9.60
#